data_6a1d179fdac7fa61fbb7b2317e5e698d
#
_entry.id   6a1d179fdac7fa61fbb7b2317e5e698d
#
_cell.length_a   1.000
_cell.length_b   1.000
_cell.length_c   1.000
_cell.angle_alpha   90.00
_cell.angle_beta   90.00
_cell.angle_gamma   90.00
#
_symmetry.space_group_name_H-M   'P 1'
#
loop_
_entity.id
_entity.type
_entity.pdbx_description
1 polymer ?
#
loop_
_entity_poly.entity_id
_entity_poly.type
_entity_poly.pdbx_seq_one_letter_code
_entity_poly.pdbx_strand_id
1 'polypeptide(L)'
;MGIRDRSTFNTGLPALGDPIARLADTLDKATDGRIKLKVYEPGKILPPLEISPSISKGDLPAAYNYMAYDQGRIPAAVLFAAVPFGMEPWEYAAWWFEGEGSKLANEIYNKQNIKVLLCSTIGPETAGWYRNPITSLDDLK
;
A
#
# COMPACT_ATOMS: atom_id res chain seq x y z
N MET A 1 7.63 -19.65 11.92
CA MET A 1 7.21 -18.35 12.53
C MET A 1 5.92 -17.89 11.84
N GLY A 2 4.86 -17.64 12.59
CA GLY A 2 3.59 -17.14 12.03
C GLY A 2 3.54 -15.61 12.10
N ILE A 3 3.40 -14.95 10.96
CA ILE A 3 3.22 -13.50 10.87
C ILE A 3 1.74 -13.24 10.60
N ARG A 4 1.11 -12.39 11.42
CA ARG A 4 -0.26 -11.93 11.20
C ARG A 4 -0.22 -10.61 10.45
N ASP A 5 -0.75 -10.61 9.24
CA ASP A 5 -0.84 -9.44 8.38
C ASP A 5 -2.29 -8.94 8.26
N ARG A 6 -2.45 -7.66 8.08
CA ARG A 6 -3.74 -6.99 7.85
C ARG A 6 -3.74 -6.38 6.46
N SER A 7 -4.74 -6.73 5.67
CA SER A 7 -4.96 -6.09 4.38
C SER A 7 -5.97 -4.96 4.51
N THR A 8 -5.66 -3.83 3.87
CA THR A 8 -6.62 -2.74 3.65
C THR A 8 -7.63 -3.09 2.55
N PHE A 9 -7.25 -4.01 1.65
CA PHE A 9 -8.06 -4.43 0.52
C PHE A 9 -8.54 -5.86 0.68
N ASN A 10 -9.75 -6.15 0.17
CA ASN A 10 -10.24 -7.53 0.08
C ASN A 10 -9.29 -8.35 -0.79
N THR A 11 -8.89 -9.53 -0.31
CA THR A 11 -7.87 -10.38 -0.95
C THR A 11 -8.29 -10.89 -2.34
N GLY A 12 -9.59 -10.85 -2.67
CA GLY A 12 -10.11 -11.20 -3.99
C GLY A 12 -10.11 -10.06 -5.00
N LEU A 13 -9.71 -8.83 -4.62
CA LEU A 13 -9.63 -7.71 -5.56
C LEU A 13 -8.40 -7.85 -6.46
N PRO A 14 -8.57 -7.89 -7.80
CA PRO A 14 -7.46 -7.92 -8.73
C PRO A 14 -6.52 -6.73 -8.52
N ALA A 15 -5.22 -6.95 -8.60
CA ALA A 15 -4.13 -5.99 -8.44
C ALA A 15 -4.06 -5.29 -7.06
N LEU A 16 -5.17 -5.15 -6.34
CA LEU A 16 -5.20 -4.48 -5.04
C LEU A 16 -5.10 -5.46 -3.86
N GLY A 17 -5.73 -6.63 -3.94
CA GLY A 17 -5.80 -7.59 -2.84
C GLY A 17 -5.13 -8.92 -3.12
N ASP A 18 -5.17 -9.39 -4.37
CA ASP A 18 -4.55 -10.66 -4.75
C ASP A 18 -3.01 -10.71 -4.58
N PRO A 19 -2.23 -9.60 -4.70
CA PRO A 19 -0.78 -9.67 -4.50
C PRO A 19 -0.39 -10.15 -3.11
N ILE A 20 -1.09 -9.75 -2.05
CA ILE A 20 -0.74 -10.19 -0.69
C ILE A 20 -1.07 -11.66 -0.46
N ALA A 21 -2.13 -12.17 -1.08
CA ALA A 21 -2.46 -13.60 -1.03
C ALA A 21 -1.40 -14.44 -1.73
N ARG A 22 -0.93 -13.99 -2.92
CA ARG A 22 0.18 -14.63 -3.65
C ARG A 22 1.49 -14.57 -2.88
N LEU A 23 1.79 -13.44 -2.23
CA LEU A 23 2.99 -13.31 -1.39
C LEU A 23 2.95 -14.31 -0.24
N ALA A 24 1.80 -14.49 0.42
CA ALA A 24 1.64 -15.46 1.51
C ALA A 24 1.94 -16.88 1.06
N ASP A 25 1.39 -17.31 -0.08
CA ASP A 25 1.65 -18.64 -0.68
C ASP A 25 3.13 -18.80 -1.10
N THR A 26 3.72 -17.76 -1.70
CA THR A 26 5.12 -17.77 -2.11
C THR A 26 6.07 -17.89 -0.91
N LEU A 27 5.81 -17.15 0.16
CA LEU A 27 6.62 -17.22 1.39
C LEU A 27 6.54 -18.58 2.06
N ASP A 28 5.35 -19.18 2.12
CA ASP A 28 5.17 -20.52 2.68
C ASP A 28 6.00 -21.55 1.90
N LYS A 29 5.90 -21.55 0.57
CA LYS A 29 6.64 -22.46 -0.32
C LYS A 29 8.15 -22.20 -0.30
N ALA A 30 8.58 -20.95 -0.42
CA ALA A 30 10.01 -20.60 -0.48
C ALA A 30 10.75 -20.86 0.83
N THR A 31 10.02 -20.99 1.94
CA THR A 31 10.62 -21.19 3.26
C THR A 31 10.31 -22.57 3.86
N ASP A 32 9.77 -23.51 3.07
CA ASP A 32 9.34 -24.84 3.55
C ASP A 32 8.45 -24.74 4.79
N GLY A 33 7.45 -23.84 4.78
CA GLY A 33 6.53 -23.63 5.88
C GLY A 33 7.09 -22.90 7.10
N ARG A 34 8.35 -22.45 7.06
CA ARG A 34 8.96 -21.73 8.20
C ARG A 34 8.38 -20.35 8.43
N ILE A 35 7.97 -19.67 7.37
CA ILE A 35 7.28 -18.37 7.43
C ILE A 35 5.87 -18.54 6.89
N LYS A 36 4.87 -18.35 7.75
CA LYS A 36 3.45 -18.38 7.38
C LYS A 36 2.84 -17.01 7.59
N LEU A 37 2.42 -16.40 6.50
CA LEU A 37 1.72 -15.12 6.52
C LEU A 37 0.21 -15.38 6.53
N LYS A 38 -0.46 -15.03 7.63
CA LYS A 38 -1.91 -15.13 7.74
C LYS A 38 -2.53 -13.76 7.46
N VAL A 39 -3.12 -13.63 6.27
CA VAL A 39 -3.78 -12.38 5.84
C VAL A 39 -5.21 -12.34 6.39
N TYR A 40 -5.62 -11.19 6.88
CA TYR A 40 -6.97 -10.94 7.39
C TYR A 40 -7.65 -9.88 6.54
N GLU A 41 -8.90 -10.14 6.20
CA GLU A 41 -9.75 -9.25 5.41
C GLU A 41 -9.98 -7.90 6.10
N PRO A 42 -10.25 -6.83 5.32
CA PRO A 42 -10.53 -5.51 5.84
C PRO A 42 -11.66 -5.50 6.87
N GLY A 43 -11.50 -4.67 7.90
CA GLY A 43 -12.54 -4.43 8.90
C GLY A 43 -12.81 -5.55 9.90
N LYS A 44 -12.23 -6.76 9.70
CA LYS A 44 -12.47 -7.88 10.64
C LYS A 44 -11.88 -7.67 12.04
N ILE A 45 -10.83 -6.87 12.14
CA ILE A 45 -10.11 -6.68 13.41
C ILE A 45 -9.87 -5.19 13.70
N LEU A 46 -9.52 -4.40 12.67
CA LEU A 46 -9.28 -2.96 12.78
C LEU A 46 -9.84 -2.23 11.56
N PRO A 47 -10.32 -0.98 11.74
CA PRO A 47 -10.60 -0.10 10.62
C PRO A 47 -9.32 0.15 9.79
N PRO A 48 -9.42 0.35 8.46
CA PRO A 48 -8.25 0.56 7.60
C PRO A 48 -7.32 1.69 8.06
N LEU A 49 -7.86 2.80 8.52
CA LEU A 49 -7.07 3.96 8.97
C LEU A 49 -6.33 3.73 10.31
N GLU A 50 -6.67 2.68 11.06
CA GLU A 50 -5.99 2.29 12.31
C GLU A 50 -4.84 1.29 12.09
N ILE A 51 -4.63 0.82 10.87
CA ILE A 51 -3.60 -0.18 10.56
C ILE A 51 -2.21 0.35 10.84
N SER A 52 -1.82 1.46 10.22
CA SER A 52 -0.48 2.06 10.41
C SER A 52 -0.23 2.52 11.86
N PRO A 53 -1.19 3.15 12.57
CA PRO A 53 -1.08 3.39 14.00
C PRO A 53 -0.76 2.14 14.82
N SER A 54 -1.41 1.01 14.52
CA SER A 54 -1.20 -0.25 15.25
C SER A 54 0.18 -0.87 14.98
N ILE A 55 0.69 -0.76 13.74
CA ILE A 55 2.07 -1.17 13.43
C ILE A 55 3.07 -0.29 14.18
N SER A 56 2.87 1.03 14.14
CA SER A 56 3.73 2.01 14.82
C SER A 56 3.88 1.70 16.32
N LYS A 57 2.79 1.26 16.97
CA LYS A 57 2.78 0.86 18.38
C LYS A 57 3.35 -0.54 18.65
N GLY A 58 3.52 -1.36 17.61
CA GLY A 58 3.93 -2.75 17.74
C GLY A 58 2.79 -3.74 18.01
N ASP A 59 1.53 -3.30 17.95
CA ASP A 59 0.36 -4.16 18.13
C ASP A 59 0.17 -5.12 16.96
N LEU A 60 0.65 -4.72 15.77
CA LEU A 60 0.67 -5.52 14.54
C LEU A 60 2.09 -5.69 14.03
N PRO A 61 2.49 -6.91 13.66
CA PRO A 61 3.83 -7.15 13.11
C PRO A 61 3.97 -6.74 11.64
N ALA A 62 2.89 -6.76 10.85
CA ALA A 62 2.88 -6.41 9.44
C ALA A 62 1.48 -6.01 8.97
N ALA A 63 1.42 -5.25 7.87
CA ALA A 63 0.18 -4.99 7.14
C ALA A 63 0.44 -4.68 5.67
N TYR A 64 -0.53 -4.99 4.85
CA TYR A 64 -0.62 -4.59 3.46
C TYR A 64 -1.54 -3.38 3.35
N ASN A 65 -0.96 -2.20 3.10
CA ASN A 65 -1.65 -0.92 3.20
C ASN A 65 -1.32 -0.01 2.00
N TYR A 66 -2.20 0.97 1.76
CA TYR A 66 -1.98 2.03 0.78
C TYR A 66 -1.43 3.27 1.48
N MET A 67 -0.27 3.76 1.03
CA MET A 67 0.47 4.81 1.73
C MET A 67 -0.33 6.12 1.85
N ALA A 68 -1.18 6.47 0.86
CA ALA A 68 -1.98 7.69 0.94
C ALA A 68 -2.94 7.74 2.13
N TYR A 69 -3.32 6.58 2.71
CA TYR A 69 -4.17 6.57 3.90
C TYR A 69 -3.48 7.13 5.15
N ASP A 70 -2.17 7.24 5.11
CA ASP A 70 -1.38 7.81 6.20
C ASP A 70 -1.24 9.34 6.14
N GLN A 71 -1.81 10.03 5.15
CA GLN A 71 -1.66 11.47 4.93
C GLN A 71 -1.96 12.33 6.17
N GLY A 72 -2.91 11.92 7.01
CA GLY A 72 -3.28 12.63 8.23
C GLY A 72 -2.19 12.60 9.31
N ARG A 73 -1.27 11.63 9.26
CA ARG A 73 -0.14 11.47 10.19
C ARG A 73 1.19 11.77 9.54
N ILE A 74 1.31 11.43 8.27
CA ILE A 74 2.52 11.57 7.45
C ILE A 74 2.11 12.30 6.17
N PRO A 75 2.08 13.65 6.15
CA PRO A 75 1.61 14.39 4.98
C PRO A 75 2.36 14.04 3.68
N ALA A 76 3.64 13.71 3.77
CA ALA A 76 4.43 13.29 2.62
C ALA A 76 4.07 11.89 2.07
N ALA A 77 3.26 11.10 2.77
CA ALA A 77 2.87 9.75 2.32
C ALA A 77 2.15 9.75 0.97
N VAL A 78 1.40 10.81 0.65
CA VAL A 78 0.72 10.97 -0.63
C VAL A 78 1.67 11.01 -1.83
N LEU A 79 2.91 11.46 -1.63
CA LEU A 79 3.92 11.52 -2.69
C LEU A 79 4.46 10.14 -3.10
N PHE A 80 4.21 9.12 -2.27
CA PHE A 80 4.53 7.71 -2.56
C PHE A 80 3.32 6.91 -3.02
N ALA A 81 2.23 7.57 -3.33
CA ALA A 81 0.97 6.97 -3.77
C ALA A 81 0.61 7.42 -5.19
N ALA A 82 -0.68 7.57 -5.49
CA ALA A 82 -1.16 8.03 -6.79
C ALA A 82 -0.96 9.55 -6.94
N VAL A 83 0.13 9.96 -7.56
CA VAL A 83 0.41 11.36 -7.87
C VAL A 83 -0.16 11.68 -9.26
N PRO A 84 -1.04 12.69 -9.40
CA PRO A 84 -1.55 13.09 -10.71
C PRO A 84 -0.41 13.40 -11.68
N PHE A 85 -0.47 12.84 -12.90
CA PHE A 85 0.58 12.94 -13.91
C PHE A 85 1.95 12.42 -13.44
N GLY A 86 1.96 11.53 -12.44
CA GLY A 86 3.17 10.92 -11.90
C GLY A 86 3.74 9.81 -12.76
N MET A 87 4.63 9.04 -12.16
CA MET A 87 5.32 7.94 -12.83
C MET A 87 4.36 6.80 -13.22
N GLU A 88 4.64 6.19 -14.37
CA GLU A 88 4.04 4.91 -14.72
C GLU A 88 4.51 3.79 -13.74
N PRO A 89 3.75 2.69 -13.59
CA PRO A 89 4.08 1.65 -12.60
C PRO A 89 5.50 1.11 -12.68
N TRP A 90 6.04 0.92 -13.89
CA TRP A 90 7.42 0.44 -14.09
C TRP A 90 8.46 1.50 -13.75
N GLU A 91 8.19 2.79 -14.03
CA GLU A 91 9.07 3.90 -13.67
C GLU A 91 9.12 4.05 -12.15
N TYR A 92 7.96 3.93 -11.50
CA TYR A 92 7.85 3.93 -10.05
C TYR A 92 8.64 2.78 -9.42
N ALA A 93 8.53 1.56 -9.97
CA ALA A 93 9.29 0.41 -9.50
C ALA A 93 10.80 0.62 -9.68
N ALA A 94 11.24 1.13 -10.83
CA ALA A 94 12.65 1.47 -11.08
C ALA A 94 13.14 2.53 -10.08
N TRP A 95 12.40 3.61 -9.87
CA TRP A 95 12.74 4.63 -8.88
C TRP A 95 12.79 4.06 -7.46
N TRP A 96 11.87 3.15 -7.12
CA TRP A 96 11.83 2.54 -5.78
C TRP A 96 13.04 1.64 -5.50
N PHE A 97 13.41 0.78 -6.44
CA PHE A 97 14.44 -0.25 -6.23
C PHE A 97 15.84 0.22 -6.59
N GLU A 98 16.00 1.00 -7.66
CA GLU A 98 17.29 1.43 -8.20
C GLU A 98 17.59 2.91 -7.93
N GLY A 99 16.56 3.70 -7.58
CA GLY A 99 16.69 5.11 -7.20
C GLY A 99 16.57 5.34 -5.70
N GLU A 100 16.13 6.54 -5.32
CA GLU A 100 16.04 6.97 -3.92
C GLU A 100 14.67 6.65 -3.27
N GLY A 101 13.71 6.06 -3.99
CA GLY A 101 12.32 5.90 -3.54
C GLY A 101 12.19 5.14 -2.23
N SER A 102 12.77 3.95 -2.16
CA SER A 102 12.76 3.12 -0.94
C SER A 102 13.45 3.81 0.25
N LYS A 103 14.57 4.48 -0.01
CA LYS A 103 15.31 5.21 1.03
C LYS A 103 14.49 6.35 1.59
N LEU A 104 13.96 7.23 0.74
CA LEU A 104 13.13 8.37 1.14
C LEU A 104 11.88 7.93 1.90
N ALA A 105 11.17 6.93 1.40
CA ALA A 105 10.01 6.38 2.10
C ALA A 105 10.38 5.88 3.51
N ASN A 106 11.48 5.12 3.62
CA ASN A 106 11.90 4.58 4.91
C ASN A 106 12.46 5.66 5.85
N GLU A 107 13.10 6.72 5.36
CA GLU A 107 13.51 7.86 6.20
C GLU A 107 12.32 8.54 6.89
N ILE A 108 11.16 8.57 6.22
CA ILE A 108 9.93 9.15 6.74
C ILE A 108 9.22 8.19 7.70
N TYR A 109 9.01 6.95 7.26
CA TYR A 109 8.23 5.96 8.00
C TYR A 109 8.97 5.37 9.20
N ASN A 110 10.31 5.28 9.17
CA ASN A 110 11.09 4.83 10.32
C ASN A 110 10.92 5.74 11.54
N LYS A 111 10.63 7.03 11.34
CA LYS A 111 10.29 7.96 12.44
C LYS A 111 9.00 7.57 13.15
N GLN A 112 8.18 6.75 12.51
CA GLN A 112 6.93 6.20 13.04
C GLN A 112 7.07 4.72 13.45
N ASN A 113 8.30 4.21 13.58
CA ASN A 113 8.58 2.79 13.87
C ASN A 113 7.97 1.84 12.82
N ILE A 114 7.93 2.25 11.56
CA ILE A 114 7.40 1.45 10.43
C ILE A 114 8.50 1.29 9.39
N LYS A 115 8.74 0.05 8.97
CA LYS A 115 9.54 -0.29 7.80
C LYS A 115 8.62 -0.48 6.59
N VAL A 116 8.88 0.22 5.49
CA VAL A 116 8.10 0.13 4.26
C VAL A 116 8.77 -0.77 3.24
N LEU A 117 7.99 -1.65 2.63
CA LEU A 117 8.36 -2.50 1.50
C LEU A 117 7.35 -2.32 0.38
N LEU A 118 7.81 -2.15 -0.86
CA LEU A 118 6.92 -2.13 -2.02
C LEU A 118 6.47 -3.56 -2.34
N CYS A 119 5.17 -3.80 -2.27
CA CYS A 119 4.57 -5.11 -2.52
C CYS A 119 3.85 -5.20 -3.86
N SER A 120 3.23 -4.11 -4.31
CA SER A 120 2.61 -4.02 -5.62
C SER A 120 2.42 -2.57 -6.05
N THR A 121 2.17 -2.37 -7.34
CA THR A 121 1.70 -1.13 -7.93
C THR A 121 0.40 -1.41 -8.65
N ILE A 122 -0.44 -0.39 -8.82
CA ILE A 122 -1.66 -0.45 -9.63
C ILE A 122 -1.44 0.30 -10.95
N GLY A 123 -2.32 0.05 -11.92
CA GLY A 123 -2.32 0.80 -13.18
C GLY A 123 -2.81 2.25 -12.99
N PRO A 124 -2.77 3.05 -14.06
CA PRO A 124 -3.26 4.42 -14.03
C PRO A 124 -4.71 4.52 -13.56
N GLU A 125 -5.00 5.50 -12.73
CA GLU A 125 -6.35 5.82 -12.30
C GLU A 125 -6.91 6.99 -13.14
N THR A 126 -8.23 6.98 -13.34
CA THR A 126 -8.90 8.10 -14.00
C THR A 126 -9.07 9.27 -13.02
N ALA A 127 -9.12 10.50 -13.54
CA ALA A 127 -9.37 11.68 -12.72
C ALA A 127 -10.75 11.68 -12.05
N GLY A 128 -11.73 10.94 -12.63
CA GLY A 128 -13.05 10.81 -12.06
C GLY A 128 -14.08 10.24 -13.04
N TRP A 129 -15.29 10.05 -12.54
CA TRP A 129 -16.46 9.62 -13.29
C TRP A 129 -17.46 10.77 -13.31
N TYR A 130 -17.76 11.29 -14.50
CA TYR A 130 -18.58 12.46 -14.67
C TYR A 130 -19.84 12.10 -15.47
N ARG A 131 -20.98 12.76 -15.15
CA ARG A 131 -22.24 12.57 -15.87
C ARG A 131 -22.16 13.14 -17.29
N ASN A 132 -21.48 14.27 -17.44
CA ASN A 132 -21.28 14.95 -18.71
C ASN A 132 -19.78 15.01 -19.04
N PRO A 133 -19.37 15.10 -20.32
CA PRO A 133 -17.99 15.33 -20.69
C PRO A 133 -17.43 16.59 -20.04
N ILE A 134 -16.21 16.51 -19.53
CA ILE A 134 -15.46 17.66 -19.01
C ILE A 134 -14.66 18.24 -20.18
N THR A 135 -14.93 19.48 -20.55
CA THR A 135 -14.33 20.20 -21.67
C THR A 135 -13.58 21.45 -21.25
N SER A 136 -13.83 21.91 -20.02
CA SER A 136 -13.19 23.10 -19.44
C SER A 136 -13.04 22.97 -17.93
N LEU A 137 -12.25 23.86 -17.31
CA LEU A 137 -12.14 23.94 -15.85
C LEU A 137 -13.46 24.37 -15.18
N ASP A 138 -14.35 25.04 -15.90
CA ASP A 138 -15.65 25.44 -15.36
C ASP A 138 -16.58 24.26 -15.15
N ASP A 139 -16.41 23.18 -15.91
CA ASP A 139 -17.17 21.93 -15.78
C ASP A 139 -16.81 21.15 -14.50
N LEU A 140 -15.75 21.54 -13.79
CA LEU A 140 -15.29 20.95 -12.53
C LEU A 140 -15.84 21.67 -11.29
N LYS A 141 -16.56 22.77 -11.43
CA LYS A 141 -17.19 23.53 -10.36
C LYS A 141 -18.59 22.99 -10.07
#